data_32b80066533f1c6c49ac40308caa671d
#
_entry.id   32b80066533f1c6c49ac40308caa671d
#
_cell.length_a   1.000
_cell.length_b   1.000
_cell.length_c   1.000
_cell.angle_alpha   90.00
_cell.angle_beta   90.00
_cell.angle_gamma   90.00
#
_symmetry.space_group_name_H-M   'P 1'
#
loop_
_entity.id
_entity.type
_entity.pdbx_description
1 polymer ?
#
loop_
_entity_poly.entity_id
_entity_poly.type
_entity_poly.pdbx_seq_one_letter_code
_entity_poly.pdbx_strand_id
1 'polypeptide(L)'
;MNSVPQNTTIVLVHGAWADGSCWKDVILPLERNGVEAICAPVPLTSLTDDIVALTRVLERTSGPAVLVGHAYGGAVIGAIRDERVKSFVYVAALAPDEGETVAQVFYRDEPHAEAPKLNPDKHGFVWLPVDAFTRAVAHKASNEDTRIMSAVQRPISVQCIQEPAPAPGWKEKPSWFLLAEEDRMINPKTQQFMAARMGAKIRAARVDHSPMYTATNLVVDVILEAACKTLNSVNPSAQVAND
;
A
#
# COMPACT_ATOMS: atom_id res chain seq x y z
N MET A 1 19.80 5.98 16.53
CA MET A 1 18.62 5.82 15.65
C MET A 1 17.42 6.20 16.49
N ASN A 2 16.60 7.16 16.05
CA ASN A 2 15.39 7.52 16.78
C ASN A 2 14.46 6.29 16.79
N SER A 3 14.11 5.82 17.98
CA SER A 3 13.17 4.69 18.16
C SER A 3 11.76 5.13 17.76
N VAL A 4 10.98 4.22 17.22
CA VAL A 4 9.55 4.45 17.01
C VAL A 4 8.86 4.53 18.38
N PRO A 5 7.93 5.49 18.61
CA PRO A 5 7.20 5.57 19.87
C PRO A 5 6.46 4.29 20.20
N GLN A 6 6.40 3.97 21.51
CA GLN A 6 5.64 2.81 21.99
C GLN A 6 4.17 2.93 21.63
N ASN A 7 3.51 1.78 21.44
CA ASN A 7 2.10 1.65 21.03
C ASN A 7 1.79 2.15 19.61
N THR A 8 2.79 2.27 18.73
CA THR A 8 2.56 2.54 17.31
C THR A 8 2.11 1.28 16.59
N THR A 9 1.01 1.36 15.85
CA THR A 9 0.55 0.26 14.99
C THR A 9 0.79 0.59 13.51
N ILE A 10 1.42 -0.32 12.79
CA ILE A 10 1.52 -0.29 11.34
C ILE A 10 0.38 -1.13 10.78
N VAL A 11 -0.54 -0.50 10.05
CA VAL A 11 -1.65 -1.21 9.41
C VAL A 11 -1.32 -1.42 7.93
N LEU A 12 -1.17 -2.68 7.54
CA LEU A 12 -0.75 -3.10 6.20
C LEU A 12 -1.99 -3.47 5.36
N VAL A 13 -2.13 -2.85 4.20
CA VAL A 13 -3.25 -3.06 3.27
C VAL A 13 -2.73 -3.60 1.95
N HIS A 14 -3.17 -4.80 1.60
CA HIS A 14 -2.77 -5.48 0.37
C HIS A 14 -3.45 -4.87 -0.87
N GLY A 15 -2.90 -5.16 -2.05
CA GLY A 15 -3.48 -4.79 -3.34
C GLY A 15 -4.51 -5.79 -3.84
N ALA A 16 -4.97 -5.58 -5.07
CA ALA A 16 -5.75 -6.55 -5.82
C ALA A 16 -4.98 -7.87 -5.97
N TRP A 17 -5.69 -8.97 -6.12
CA TRP A 17 -5.15 -10.33 -6.34
C TRP A 17 -4.21 -10.82 -5.24
N ALA A 18 -4.27 -10.22 -4.05
CA ALA A 18 -3.48 -10.58 -2.90
C ALA A 18 -4.33 -10.68 -1.63
N ASP A 19 -3.70 -11.06 -0.54
CA ASP A 19 -4.24 -10.98 0.81
C ASP A 19 -3.13 -10.55 1.79
N GLY A 20 -3.42 -10.57 3.09
CA GLY A 20 -2.49 -10.16 4.14
C GLY A 20 -1.17 -10.95 4.14
N SER A 21 -1.13 -12.16 3.58
CA SER A 21 0.08 -12.98 3.53
C SER A 21 1.18 -12.39 2.63
N CYS A 22 0.83 -11.47 1.72
CA CYS A 22 1.83 -10.76 0.92
C CYS A 22 2.82 -9.94 1.77
N TRP A 23 2.48 -9.63 3.00
CA TRP A 23 3.30 -8.90 3.96
C TRP A 23 4.11 -9.80 4.91
N LYS A 24 4.08 -11.14 4.74
CA LYS A 24 4.69 -12.11 5.66
C LYS A 24 6.15 -11.79 6.04
N ASP A 25 6.95 -11.36 5.06
CA ASP A 25 8.37 -11.07 5.27
C ASP A 25 8.62 -9.65 5.81
N VAL A 26 7.61 -8.77 5.78
CA VAL A 26 7.65 -7.39 6.31
C VAL A 26 7.25 -7.34 7.79
N ILE A 27 6.29 -8.17 8.22
CA ILE A 27 5.71 -8.16 9.57
C ILE A 27 6.78 -8.34 10.64
N LEU A 28 7.51 -9.46 10.64
CA LEU A 28 8.48 -9.75 11.68
C LEU A 28 9.63 -8.74 11.78
N PRO A 29 10.20 -8.22 10.67
CA PRO A 29 11.15 -7.11 10.76
C PRO A 29 10.59 -5.85 11.40
N LEU A 30 9.33 -5.49 11.16
CA LEU A 30 8.68 -4.35 11.83
C LEU A 30 8.55 -4.60 13.33
N GLU A 31 8.06 -5.77 13.75
CA GLU A 31 7.93 -6.15 15.16
C GLU A 31 9.28 -6.14 15.91
N ARG A 32 10.37 -6.60 15.26
CA ARG A 32 11.74 -6.52 15.82
C ARG A 32 12.20 -5.09 16.05
N ASN A 33 11.60 -4.10 15.37
CA ASN A 33 11.85 -2.68 15.57
C ASN A 33 10.86 -2.04 16.57
N GLY A 34 10.08 -2.85 17.30
CA GLY A 34 9.22 -2.40 18.39
C GLY A 34 7.89 -1.79 17.95
N VAL A 35 7.43 -2.07 16.74
CA VAL A 35 6.11 -1.65 16.25
C VAL A 35 5.20 -2.85 16.05
N GLU A 36 3.94 -2.72 16.42
CA GLU A 36 2.91 -3.71 16.14
C GLU A 36 2.54 -3.63 14.64
N ALA A 37 2.42 -4.78 13.96
CA ALA A 37 1.99 -4.87 12.57
C ALA A 37 0.69 -5.67 12.43
N ILE A 38 -0.34 -5.05 11.80
CA ILE A 38 -1.64 -5.68 11.56
C ILE A 38 -1.97 -5.59 10.07
N CYS A 39 -2.40 -6.71 9.47
CA CYS A 39 -2.92 -6.70 8.10
C CYS A 39 -4.43 -6.47 8.11
N ALA A 40 -4.90 -5.51 7.31
CA ALA A 40 -6.33 -5.29 7.12
C ALA A 40 -6.91 -6.30 6.10
N PRO A 41 -7.94 -7.07 6.46
CA PRO A 41 -8.55 -8.05 5.57
C PRO A 41 -9.58 -7.38 4.64
N VAL A 42 -9.12 -6.56 3.71
CA VAL A 42 -10.01 -5.89 2.74
C VAL A 42 -10.65 -6.92 1.80
N PRO A 43 -11.98 -6.88 1.60
CA PRO A 43 -12.70 -7.91 0.87
C PRO A 43 -12.56 -7.86 -0.66
N LEU A 44 -12.15 -6.73 -1.25
CA LEU A 44 -12.05 -6.49 -2.69
C LEU A 44 -13.42 -6.57 -3.41
N THR A 45 -14.50 -6.19 -2.73
CA THR A 45 -15.87 -6.20 -3.25
C THR A 45 -16.34 -4.83 -3.75
N SER A 46 -15.96 -3.76 -3.06
CA SER A 46 -16.13 -2.36 -3.47
C SER A 46 -15.10 -1.49 -2.74
N LEU A 47 -14.81 -0.29 -3.24
CA LEU A 47 -13.94 0.65 -2.52
C LEU A 47 -14.55 1.00 -1.15
N THR A 48 -15.85 1.18 -1.11
CA THR A 48 -16.60 1.48 0.14
C THR A 48 -16.46 0.34 1.16
N ASP A 49 -16.64 -0.92 0.76
CA ASP A 49 -16.51 -2.08 1.67
C ASP A 49 -15.08 -2.21 2.20
N ASP A 50 -14.09 -1.96 1.36
CA ASP A 50 -12.67 -2.03 1.71
C ASP A 50 -12.29 -0.92 2.72
N ILE A 51 -12.82 0.30 2.55
CA ILE A 51 -12.68 1.39 3.52
C ILE A 51 -13.31 1.02 4.86
N VAL A 52 -14.51 0.44 4.85
CA VAL A 52 -15.20 -0.01 6.07
C VAL A 52 -14.39 -1.12 6.76
N ALA A 53 -13.84 -2.08 6.01
CA ALA A 53 -13.01 -3.13 6.58
C ALA A 53 -11.75 -2.56 7.26
N LEU A 54 -11.07 -1.61 6.61
CA LEU A 54 -9.90 -0.93 7.18
C LEU A 54 -10.25 -0.11 8.43
N THR A 55 -11.40 0.61 8.42
CA THR A 55 -11.88 1.37 9.58
C THR A 55 -12.10 0.48 10.79
N ARG A 56 -12.69 -0.71 10.61
CA ARG A 56 -12.87 -1.70 11.70
C ARG A 56 -11.53 -2.21 12.26
N VAL A 57 -10.48 -2.31 11.44
CA VAL A 57 -9.14 -2.63 11.93
C VAL A 57 -8.59 -1.50 12.79
N LEU A 58 -8.75 -0.24 12.36
CA LEU A 58 -8.33 0.92 13.13
C LEU A 58 -9.04 1.02 14.49
N GLU A 59 -10.32 0.64 14.59
CA GLU A 59 -11.05 0.60 15.86
C GLU A 59 -10.43 -0.37 16.90
N ARG A 60 -9.63 -1.33 16.45
CA ARG A 60 -8.91 -2.27 17.31
C ARG A 60 -7.53 -1.77 17.75
N THR A 61 -7.06 -0.65 17.20
CA THR A 61 -5.78 -0.03 17.57
C THR A 61 -6.00 0.98 18.69
N SER A 62 -5.10 1.04 19.65
CA SER A 62 -5.19 1.94 20.82
C SER A 62 -4.30 3.18 20.73
N GLY A 63 -3.34 3.17 19.81
CA GLY A 63 -2.31 4.21 19.66
C GLY A 63 -2.31 4.89 18.29
N PRO A 64 -1.28 5.65 18.00
CA PRO A 64 -1.08 6.23 16.68
C PRO A 64 -0.84 5.13 15.63
N ALA A 65 -1.40 5.33 14.44
CA ALA A 65 -1.27 4.39 13.33
C ALA A 65 -0.55 5.00 12.14
N VAL A 66 0.22 4.17 11.44
CA VAL A 66 0.73 4.44 10.09
C VAL A 66 0.05 3.47 9.14
N LEU A 67 -0.60 3.99 8.11
CA LEU A 67 -1.23 3.16 7.10
C LEU A 67 -0.27 2.90 5.95
N VAL A 68 -0.13 1.64 5.57
CA VAL A 68 0.73 1.20 4.46
C VAL A 68 -0.13 0.52 3.41
N GLY A 69 -0.15 1.03 2.19
CA GLY A 69 -0.94 0.45 1.10
C GLY A 69 -0.08 0.04 -0.08
N HIS A 70 -0.26 -1.20 -0.54
CA HIS A 70 0.33 -1.70 -1.78
C HIS A 70 -0.69 -1.62 -2.91
N ALA A 71 -0.27 -1.18 -4.09
CA ALA A 71 -1.08 -1.16 -5.31
C ALA A 71 -2.48 -0.52 -5.07
N TYR A 72 -3.57 -1.26 -5.29
CA TYR A 72 -4.94 -0.84 -4.98
C TYR A 72 -5.12 -0.44 -3.50
N GLY A 73 -4.43 -1.10 -2.58
CA GLY A 73 -4.47 -0.76 -1.16
C GLY A 73 -4.11 0.70 -0.86
N GLY A 74 -3.37 1.37 -1.76
CA GLY A 74 -3.11 2.81 -1.67
C GLY A 74 -4.37 3.67 -1.79
N ALA A 75 -5.32 3.30 -2.66
CA ALA A 75 -6.61 3.97 -2.76
C ALA A 75 -7.43 3.78 -1.47
N VAL A 76 -7.38 2.58 -0.88
CA VAL A 76 -8.10 2.28 0.36
C VAL A 76 -7.54 3.08 1.55
N ILE A 77 -6.21 3.09 1.75
CA ILE A 77 -5.62 3.87 2.84
C ILE A 77 -5.83 5.37 2.64
N GLY A 78 -5.73 5.84 1.39
CA GLY A 78 -5.91 7.25 1.04
C GLY A 78 -7.28 7.79 1.44
N ALA A 79 -8.31 6.96 1.43
CA ALA A 79 -9.68 7.31 1.78
C ALA A 79 -9.92 7.50 3.31
N ILE A 80 -8.92 7.15 4.14
CA ILE A 80 -9.06 7.22 5.60
C ILE A 80 -8.74 8.62 6.13
N ARG A 81 -9.67 9.18 6.92
CA ARG A 81 -9.53 10.48 7.62
C ARG A 81 -9.76 10.30 9.12
N ASP A 82 -9.01 9.40 9.74
CA ASP A 82 -9.06 9.09 11.17
C ASP A 82 -7.91 9.81 11.91
N GLU A 83 -8.21 10.42 13.05
CA GLU A 83 -7.24 11.15 13.88
C GLU A 83 -6.09 10.29 14.41
N ARG A 84 -6.31 8.99 14.56
CA ARG A 84 -5.26 8.04 14.96
C ARG A 84 -4.21 7.85 13.87
N VAL A 85 -4.59 7.99 12.60
CA VAL A 85 -3.66 7.90 11.47
C VAL A 85 -2.76 9.12 11.45
N LYS A 86 -1.45 8.92 11.49
CA LYS A 86 -0.45 10.01 11.54
C LYS A 86 0.32 10.18 10.24
N SER A 87 0.42 9.12 9.45
CA SER A 87 1.04 9.18 8.11
C SER A 87 0.61 8.02 7.23
N PHE A 88 0.91 8.16 5.94
CA PHE A 88 0.64 7.17 4.91
C PHE A 88 1.94 6.73 4.24
N VAL A 89 2.02 5.44 3.91
CA VAL A 89 3.10 4.87 3.10
C VAL A 89 2.49 4.15 1.90
N TYR A 90 2.86 4.59 0.71
CA TYR A 90 2.42 4.04 -0.55
C TYR A 90 3.53 3.19 -1.14
N VAL A 91 3.27 1.91 -1.37
CA VAL A 91 4.25 0.95 -1.91
C VAL A 91 3.80 0.53 -3.30
N ALA A 92 4.45 1.03 -4.36
CA ALA A 92 4.03 0.80 -5.76
C ALA A 92 2.52 0.95 -5.93
N ALA A 93 1.93 2.05 -5.42
CA ALA A 93 0.51 2.12 -5.11
C ALA A 93 -0.25 3.18 -5.92
N LEU A 94 -1.57 3.08 -5.90
CA LEU A 94 -2.51 4.03 -6.50
C LEU A 94 -3.02 5.00 -5.42
N ALA A 95 -3.08 6.28 -5.76
CA ALA A 95 -3.53 7.34 -4.87
C ALA A 95 -4.48 8.30 -5.60
N PRO A 96 -5.74 7.90 -5.82
CA PRO A 96 -6.74 8.78 -6.45
C PRO A 96 -7.00 10.02 -5.59
N ASP A 97 -7.33 11.13 -6.24
CA ASP A 97 -7.86 12.33 -5.61
C ASP A 97 -9.39 12.21 -5.47
N GLU A 98 -10.00 13.16 -4.77
CA GLU A 98 -11.45 13.25 -4.61
C GLU A 98 -12.18 13.24 -5.96
N GLY A 99 -13.13 12.33 -6.10
CA GLY A 99 -13.90 12.14 -7.33
C GLY A 99 -13.21 11.35 -8.43
N GLU A 100 -11.91 11.09 -8.34
CA GLU A 100 -11.22 10.19 -9.28
C GLU A 100 -11.54 8.73 -8.95
N THR A 101 -11.59 7.89 -9.98
CA THR A 101 -11.64 6.44 -9.80
C THR A 101 -10.25 5.83 -9.86
N VAL A 102 -10.09 4.66 -9.28
CA VAL A 102 -8.85 3.88 -9.38
C VAL A 102 -8.50 3.59 -10.84
N ALA A 103 -9.52 3.28 -11.67
CA ALA A 103 -9.32 3.04 -13.10
C ALA A 103 -8.78 4.27 -13.84
N GLN A 104 -9.30 5.46 -13.57
CA GLN A 104 -8.82 6.70 -14.20
C GLN A 104 -7.34 6.96 -13.89
N VAL A 105 -6.92 6.73 -12.65
CA VAL A 105 -5.53 6.93 -12.26
C VAL A 105 -4.64 5.82 -12.80
N PHE A 106 -5.09 4.56 -12.77
CA PHE A 106 -4.33 3.41 -13.27
C PHE A 106 -4.02 3.53 -14.78
N TYR A 107 -4.98 3.97 -15.58
CA TYR A 107 -4.85 4.13 -17.03
C TYR A 107 -4.44 5.54 -17.46
N ARG A 108 -3.95 6.38 -16.53
CA ARG A 108 -3.44 7.72 -16.84
C ARG A 108 -2.32 7.71 -17.86
N ASP A 109 -1.39 6.80 -17.69
CA ASP A 109 -0.27 6.57 -18.62
C ASP A 109 -0.43 5.17 -19.25
N GLU A 110 0.12 4.98 -20.45
CA GLU A 110 -0.02 3.74 -21.20
C GLU A 110 0.52 2.54 -20.37
N PRO A 111 -0.24 1.43 -20.26
CA PRO A 111 0.22 0.24 -19.56
C PRO A 111 1.52 -0.32 -20.16
N HIS A 112 2.33 -0.94 -19.33
CA HIS A 112 3.53 -1.66 -19.78
C HIS A 112 3.15 -2.79 -20.75
N ALA A 113 4.02 -3.08 -21.72
CA ALA A 113 3.78 -4.13 -22.73
C ALA A 113 3.50 -5.52 -22.13
N GLU A 114 4.08 -5.80 -20.96
CA GLU A 114 3.87 -7.05 -20.21
C GLU A 114 2.65 -7.00 -19.26
N ALA A 115 1.99 -5.86 -19.12
CA ALA A 115 0.81 -5.75 -18.27
C ALA A 115 -0.33 -6.65 -18.81
N PRO A 116 -1.03 -7.39 -17.93
CA PRO A 116 -2.15 -8.21 -18.36
C PRO A 116 -3.34 -7.34 -18.76
N LYS A 117 -4.16 -7.84 -19.70
CA LYS A 117 -5.47 -7.25 -19.97
C LYS A 117 -6.41 -7.57 -18.81
N LEU A 118 -7.02 -6.55 -18.24
CA LEU A 118 -7.92 -6.67 -17.09
C LEU A 118 -9.38 -6.70 -17.59
N ASN A 119 -9.91 -7.91 -17.80
CA ASN A 119 -11.29 -8.11 -18.23
C ASN A 119 -12.08 -8.74 -17.08
N PRO A 120 -13.25 -8.18 -16.72
CA PRO A 120 -14.12 -8.80 -15.72
C PRO A 120 -14.77 -10.07 -16.25
N ASP A 121 -15.02 -11.00 -15.36
CA ASP A 121 -15.86 -12.16 -15.60
C ASP A 121 -17.35 -11.78 -15.62
N LYS A 122 -18.24 -12.78 -15.84
CA LYS A 122 -19.70 -12.56 -15.86
C LYS A 122 -20.31 -12.05 -14.54
N HIS A 123 -19.54 -12.08 -13.45
CA HIS A 123 -19.94 -11.60 -12.13
C HIS A 123 -19.31 -10.26 -11.78
N GLY A 124 -18.54 -9.65 -12.69
CA GLY A 124 -17.88 -8.36 -12.47
C GLY A 124 -16.58 -8.45 -11.68
N PHE A 125 -15.97 -9.62 -11.59
CA PHE A 125 -14.68 -9.81 -10.92
C PHE A 125 -13.55 -10.00 -11.94
N VAL A 126 -12.41 -9.38 -11.66
CA VAL A 126 -11.21 -9.48 -12.47
C VAL A 126 -10.23 -10.46 -11.82
N TRP A 127 -9.87 -11.49 -12.57
CA TRP A 127 -8.84 -12.47 -12.25
C TRP A 127 -7.62 -12.24 -13.12
N LEU A 128 -6.43 -12.49 -12.58
CA LEU A 128 -5.21 -12.48 -13.38
C LEU A 128 -4.94 -13.86 -13.97
N PRO A 129 -4.48 -13.94 -15.24
CA PRO A 129 -3.89 -15.16 -15.76
C PRO A 129 -2.64 -15.53 -14.95
N VAL A 130 -2.40 -16.83 -14.79
CA VAL A 130 -1.31 -17.36 -13.95
C VAL A 130 0.05 -16.79 -14.35
N ASP A 131 0.32 -16.67 -15.63
CA ASP A 131 1.58 -16.15 -16.18
C ASP A 131 1.79 -14.64 -15.92
N ALA A 132 0.73 -13.88 -15.63
CA ALA A 132 0.84 -12.46 -15.29
C ALA A 132 1.61 -12.24 -13.99
N PHE A 133 1.56 -13.18 -13.05
CA PHE A 133 2.32 -13.08 -11.80
C PHE A 133 3.82 -13.06 -12.06
N THR A 134 4.30 -13.93 -12.95
CA THR A 134 5.73 -14.00 -13.32
C THR A 134 6.15 -12.87 -14.27
N ARG A 135 5.25 -12.44 -15.19
CA ARG A 135 5.61 -11.43 -16.20
C ARG A 135 5.49 -9.99 -15.69
N ALA A 136 4.52 -9.70 -14.83
CA ALA A 136 4.18 -8.32 -14.49
C ALA A 136 4.09 -8.05 -12.97
N VAL A 137 3.45 -8.94 -12.18
CA VAL A 137 3.19 -8.66 -10.77
C VAL A 137 4.46 -8.77 -9.92
N ALA A 138 5.26 -9.82 -10.12
CA ALA A 138 6.46 -10.08 -9.33
C ALA A 138 7.56 -10.71 -10.21
N HIS A 139 7.96 -10.00 -11.26
CA HIS A 139 8.88 -10.55 -12.27
C HIS A 139 10.33 -10.72 -11.77
N LYS A 140 10.62 -10.24 -10.57
CA LYS A 140 11.90 -10.46 -9.88
C LYS A 140 11.81 -11.47 -8.75
N ALA A 141 10.61 -11.97 -8.42
CA ALA A 141 10.42 -12.99 -7.41
C ALA A 141 10.76 -14.39 -7.94
N SER A 142 10.88 -15.36 -7.04
CA SER A 142 11.08 -16.75 -7.41
C SER A 142 9.85 -17.33 -8.12
N ASN A 143 10.05 -18.39 -8.92
CA ASN A 143 8.95 -19.12 -9.54
C ASN A 143 8.03 -19.76 -8.48
N GLU A 144 8.53 -20.11 -7.33
CA GLU A 144 7.75 -20.65 -6.22
C GLU A 144 6.81 -19.58 -5.65
N ASP A 145 7.33 -18.39 -5.36
CA ASP A 145 6.53 -17.28 -4.87
C ASP A 145 5.43 -16.88 -5.85
N THR A 146 5.76 -16.75 -7.14
CA THR A 146 4.75 -16.36 -8.16
C THR A 146 3.67 -17.43 -8.34
N ARG A 147 4.00 -18.72 -8.18
CA ARG A 147 3.00 -19.81 -8.18
C ARG A 147 2.10 -19.75 -6.96
N ILE A 148 2.66 -19.47 -5.77
CA ILE A 148 1.88 -19.30 -4.54
C ILE A 148 0.95 -18.09 -4.70
N MET A 149 1.46 -16.93 -5.11
CA MET A 149 0.65 -15.72 -5.37
C MET A 149 -0.52 -16.02 -6.29
N SER A 150 -0.27 -16.72 -7.40
CA SER A 150 -1.32 -17.10 -8.35
C SER A 150 -2.37 -18.04 -7.74
N ALA A 151 -1.95 -18.96 -6.89
CA ALA A 151 -2.85 -19.96 -6.28
C ALA A 151 -3.77 -19.36 -5.20
N VAL A 152 -3.26 -18.35 -4.45
CA VAL A 152 -4.01 -17.69 -3.38
C VAL A 152 -4.67 -16.38 -3.82
N GLN A 153 -4.60 -16.02 -5.10
CA GLN A 153 -5.14 -14.76 -5.57
C GLN A 153 -6.62 -14.59 -5.20
N ARG A 154 -6.97 -13.37 -4.83
CA ARG A 154 -8.34 -12.94 -4.59
C ARG A 154 -8.77 -12.01 -5.72
N PRO A 155 -9.82 -12.31 -6.46
CA PRO A 155 -10.27 -11.45 -7.55
C PRO A 155 -10.75 -10.11 -7.01
N ILE A 156 -10.55 -9.05 -7.79
CA ILE A 156 -11.05 -7.73 -7.45
C ILE A 156 -12.35 -7.44 -8.23
N SER A 157 -13.36 -6.92 -7.54
CA SER A 157 -14.58 -6.43 -8.17
C SER A 157 -14.31 -5.15 -8.96
N VAL A 158 -15.01 -4.99 -10.09
CA VAL A 158 -14.99 -3.72 -10.84
C VAL A 158 -15.49 -2.52 -10.02
N GLN A 159 -16.30 -2.74 -8.99
CA GLN A 159 -16.74 -1.70 -8.07
C GLN A 159 -15.55 -1.05 -7.34
N CYS A 160 -14.54 -1.84 -6.95
CA CYS A 160 -13.34 -1.31 -6.31
C CYS A 160 -12.58 -0.28 -7.17
N ILE A 161 -12.65 -0.43 -8.49
CA ILE A 161 -11.88 0.39 -9.44
C ILE A 161 -12.71 1.46 -10.15
N GLN A 162 -14.04 1.40 -10.05
CA GLN A 162 -14.96 2.32 -10.71
C GLN A 162 -15.65 3.31 -9.74
N GLU A 163 -15.71 3.00 -8.45
CA GLU A 163 -16.24 3.95 -7.47
C GLU A 163 -15.36 5.18 -7.36
N PRO A 164 -15.95 6.40 -7.35
CA PRO A 164 -15.20 7.63 -7.08
C PRO A 164 -14.61 7.61 -5.67
N ALA A 165 -13.34 7.96 -5.56
CA ALA A 165 -12.66 8.07 -4.26
C ALA A 165 -13.21 9.26 -3.46
N PRO A 166 -13.37 9.13 -2.14
CA PRO A 166 -13.68 10.26 -1.27
C PRO A 166 -12.47 11.20 -1.12
N ALA A 167 -12.69 12.35 -0.47
CA ALA A 167 -11.62 13.30 -0.16
C ALA A 167 -10.47 12.61 0.60
N PRO A 168 -9.24 12.61 0.05
CA PRO A 168 -8.18 11.77 0.58
C PRO A 168 -7.47 12.38 1.78
N GLY A 169 -7.12 11.54 2.76
CA GLY A 169 -6.41 11.92 3.97
C GLY A 169 -4.95 12.39 3.74
N TRP A 170 -4.34 12.01 2.61
CA TRP A 170 -3.00 12.47 2.26
C TRP A 170 -2.90 13.98 1.97
N LYS A 171 -4.02 14.67 1.77
CA LYS A 171 -4.03 16.15 1.71
C LYS A 171 -3.76 16.81 3.07
N GLU A 172 -3.98 16.09 4.16
CA GLU A 172 -3.89 16.62 5.53
C GLU A 172 -2.70 16.07 6.31
N LYS A 173 -2.14 14.94 5.87
CA LYS A 173 -1.12 14.20 6.63
C LYS A 173 0.09 13.84 5.76
N PRO A 174 1.28 13.76 6.36
CA PRO A 174 2.49 13.44 5.62
C PRO A 174 2.43 12.05 5.00
N SER A 175 3.00 11.93 3.81
CA SER A 175 3.01 10.71 3.02
C SER A 175 4.41 10.35 2.53
N TRP A 176 4.68 9.05 2.44
CA TRP A 176 5.88 8.45 1.83
C TRP A 176 5.45 7.60 0.65
N PHE A 177 6.28 7.57 -0.37
CA PHE A 177 5.99 6.81 -1.58
C PHE A 177 7.24 6.02 -2.01
N LEU A 178 7.18 4.69 -1.93
CA LEU A 178 8.14 3.81 -2.57
C LEU A 178 7.73 3.62 -4.03
N LEU A 179 8.43 4.31 -4.92
CA LEU A 179 8.22 4.27 -6.35
C LEU A 179 9.00 3.11 -6.96
N ALA A 180 8.30 2.19 -7.59
CA ALA A 180 8.88 1.03 -8.26
C ALA A 180 9.22 1.38 -9.73
N GLU A 181 10.50 1.61 -10.01
CA GLU A 181 10.95 2.07 -11.35
C GLU A 181 10.82 0.99 -12.44
N GLU A 182 10.73 -0.28 -12.04
CA GLU A 182 10.57 -1.41 -12.96
C GLU A 182 9.18 -2.08 -12.82
N ASP A 183 8.20 -1.31 -12.32
CA ASP A 183 6.81 -1.78 -12.20
C ASP A 183 6.20 -2.01 -13.58
N ARG A 184 5.65 -3.21 -13.81
CA ARG A 184 4.97 -3.61 -15.05
C ARG A 184 3.45 -3.65 -14.90
N MET A 185 2.91 -3.36 -13.71
CA MET A 185 1.47 -3.25 -13.44
C MET A 185 1.03 -1.79 -13.44
N ILE A 186 1.63 -0.95 -12.60
CA ILE A 186 1.34 0.48 -12.53
C ILE A 186 2.51 1.24 -13.15
N ASN A 187 2.25 1.95 -14.24
CA ASN A 187 3.30 2.70 -14.94
C ASN A 187 4.09 3.60 -13.95
N PRO A 188 5.43 3.55 -13.92
CA PRO A 188 6.24 4.40 -13.03
C PRO A 188 5.97 5.90 -13.19
N LYS A 189 5.59 6.37 -14.40
CA LYS A 189 5.19 7.77 -14.62
C LYS A 189 3.90 8.11 -13.87
N THR A 190 2.94 7.20 -13.82
CA THR A 190 1.71 7.34 -13.04
C THR A 190 2.04 7.39 -11.54
N GLN A 191 2.92 6.53 -11.04
CA GLN A 191 3.38 6.56 -9.65
C GLN A 191 4.07 7.89 -9.33
N GLN A 192 4.97 8.36 -10.19
CA GLN A 192 5.65 9.64 -10.03
C GLN A 192 4.68 10.83 -9.99
N PHE A 193 3.67 10.83 -10.87
CA PHE A 193 2.64 11.86 -10.89
C PHE A 193 1.86 11.90 -9.56
N MET A 194 1.39 10.74 -9.08
CA MET A 194 0.64 10.67 -7.83
C MET A 194 1.49 11.11 -6.64
N ALA A 195 2.72 10.60 -6.53
CA ALA A 195 3.63 10.95 -5.43
C ALA A 195 3.96 12.45 -5.41
N ALA A 196 4.18 13.06 -6.58
CA ALA A 196 4.44 14.50 -6.69
C ALA A 196 3.22 15.35 -6.30
N ARG A 197 2.02 14.99 -6.78
CA ARG A 197 0.78 15.70 -6.46
C ARG A 197 0.43 15.64 -4.96
N MET A 198 0.78 14.54 -4.30
CA MET A 198 0.59 14.38 -2.85
C MET A 198 1.63 15.12 -2.01
N GLY A 199 2.70 15.65 -2.61
CA GLY A 199 3.85 16.16 -1.87
C GLY A 199 4.54 15.07 -1.04
N ALA A 200 4.46 13.80 -1.47
CA ALA A 200 5.01 12.68 -0.74
C ALA A 200 6.54 12.69 -0.73
N LYS A 201 7.14 12.15 0.32
CA LYS A 201 8.57 11.84 0.35
C LYS A 201 8.82 10.61 -0.52
N ILE A 202 9.41 10.83 -1.69
CA ILE A 202 9.62 9.78 -2.69
C ILE A 202 10.93 9.05 -2.43
N ARG A 203 10.87 7.72 -2.43
CA ARG A 203 12.01 6.82 -2.52
C ARG A 203 11.87 5.98 -3.78
N ALA A 204 12.54 6.36 -4.86
CA ALA A 204 12.55 5.60 -6.09
C ALA A 204 13.58 4.47 -6.02
N ALA A 205 13.22 3.30 -6.54
CA ALA A 205 14.10 2.15 -6.58
C ALA A 205 13.79 1.22 -7.76
N ARG A 206 14.81 0.54 -8.27
CA ARG A 206 14.71 -0.43 -9.36
C ARG A 206 14.14 -1.76 -8.89
N VAL A 207 12.90 -1.72 -8.41
CA VAL A 207 12.12 -2.86 -7.94
C VAL A 207 10.91 -3.08 -8.84
N ASP A 208 10.35 -4.28 -8.78
CA ASP A 208 9.12 -4.64 -9.48
C ASP A 208 7.85 -4.20 -8.70
N HIS A 209 6.67 -4.60 -9.19
CA HIS A 209 5.40 -4.24 -8.56
C HIS A 209 5.21 -4.81 -7.14
N SER A 210 5.96 -5.85 -6.77
CA SER A 210 5.81 -6.54 -5.48
C SER A 210 7.07 -6.47 -4.60
N PRO A 211 7.55 -5.25 -4.23
CA PRO A 211 8.79 -5.10 -3.48
C PRO A 211 8.77 -5.73 -2.08
N MET A 212 7.60 -6.04 -1.52
CA MET A 212 7.50 -6.78 -0.26
C MET A 212 8.08 -8.21 -0.35
N TYR A 213 8.17 -8.78 -1.55
CA TYR A 213 8.84 -10.06 -1.81
C TYR A 213 10.28 -9.90 -2.31
N THR A 214 10.52 -8.90 -3.16
CA THR A 214 11.77 -8.78 -3.94
C THR A 214 12.77 -7.79 -3.34
N ALA A 215 12.31 -6.92 -2.44
CA ALA A 215 13.11 -5.88 -1.79
C ALA A 215 12.59 -5.57 -0.37
N THR A 216 12.27 -6.58 0.41
CA THR A 216 11.63 -6.49 1.74
C THR A 216 12.27 -5.46 2.66
N ASN A 217 13.61 -5.44 2.76
CA ASN A 217 14.31 -4.50 3.62
C ASN A 217 14.04 -3.05 3.23
N LEU A 218 13.95 -2.75 1.93
CA LEU A 218 13.63 -1.41 1.45
C LEU A 218 12.21 -0.98 1.86
N VAL A 219 11.25 -1.90 1.79
CA VAL A 219 9.85 -1.64 2.23
C VAL A 219 9.83 -1.35 3.73
N VAL A 220 10.51 -2.18 4.53
CA VAL A 220 10.62 -1.99 6.00
C VAL A 220 11.26 -0.64 6.33
N ASP A 221 12.35 -0.28 5.65
CA ASP A 221 13.06 1.00 5.87
C ASP A 221 12.15 2.20 5.63
N VAL A 222 11.37 2.20 4.54
CA VAL A 222 10.44 3.30 4.22
C VAL A 222 9.33 3.40 5.26
N ILE A 223 8.78 2.27 5.72
CA ILE A 223 7.75 2.23 6.75
C ILE A 223 8.29 2.77 8.08
N LEU A 224 9.46 2.32 8.51
CA LEU A 224 10.09 2.77 9.75
C LEU A 224 10.50 4.26 9.67
N GLU A 225 10.97 4.72 8.52
CA GLU A 225 11.25 6.14 8.30
C GLU A 225 9.98 6.99 8.50
N ALA A 226 8.85 6.56 7.92
CA ALA A 226 7.58 7.26 8.06
C ALA A 226 7.14 7.30 9.54
N ALA A 227 7.16 6.15 10.22
CA ALA A 227 6.81 6.06 11.62
C ALA A 227 7.69 6.95 12.51
N CYS A 228 9.02 6.86 12.37
CA CYS A 228 9.94 7.65 13.17
C CYS A 228 9.79 9.16 12.96
N LYS A 229 9.70 9.61 11.70
CA LYS A 229 9.65 11.05 11.40
C LYS A 229 8.33 11.70 11.80
N THR A 230 7.23 10.95 11.71
CA THR A 230 5.90 11.50 12.02
C THR A 230 5.65 11.53 13.52
N LEU A 231 6.01 10.46 14.22
CA LEU A 231 5.60 10.29 15.62
C LEU A 231 6.55 10.99 16.60
N ASN A 232 7.83 11.12 16.25
CA ASN A 232 8.78 11.90 17.07
C ASN A 232 8.53 13.42 16.98
N SER A 233 7.90 13.91 15.93
CA SER A 233 7.50 15.32 15.81
C SER A 233 6.29 15.69 16.67
N VAL A 234 5.49 14.70 17.09
CA VAL A 234 4.28 14.90 17.92
C VAL A 234 4.63 14.89 19.43
N ASN A 235 5.81 14.40 19.84
CA ASN A 235 6.22 14.31 21.24
C ASN A 235 7.64 14.88 21.47
N PRO A 236 7.84 16.22 21.46
CA PRO A 236 9.16 16.83 21.70
C PRO A 236 9.69 16.62 23.12
N SER A 237 8.82 16.23 24.06
CA SER A 237 9.16 16.15 25.49
C SER A 237 9.84 14.85 25.94
N ALA A 238 9.98 13.85 25.07
CA ALA A 238 10.68 12.60 25.42
C ALA A 238 12.20 12.64 25.23
N GLN A 239 12.76 13.73 24.71
CA GLN A 239 14.21 13.90 24.45
C GLN A 239 15.02 14.51 25.58
N VAL A 240 14.43 14.93 26.71
CA VAL A 240 15.12 15.66 27.78
C VAL A 240 15.47 14.81 29.02
N ALA A 241 15.24 13.49 28.98
CA ALA A 241 15.44 12.65 30.16
C ALA A 241 16.69 11.74 30.15
N ASN A 242 17.65 11.98 29.26
CA ASN A 242 18.96 11.27 29.24
C ASN A 242 20.13 12.21 28.95
N ASP A 243 20.33 13.19 29.83
CA ASP A 243 21.63 13.89 30.05
C ASP A 243 22.02 13.82 31.54
#